data_e9c524b3801ede63354ae839e03ae441
#
_entry.id   e9c524b3801ede63354ae839e03ae441
#
_cell.length_a   1.000
_cell.length_b   1.000
_cell.length_c   1.000
_cell.angle_alpha   90.00
_cell.angle_beta   90.00
_cell.angle_gamma   90.00
#
_symmetry.space_group_name_H-M   'P 1'
#
loop_
_entity.id
_entity.type
_entity.pdbx_description
1 polymer ?
#
loop_
_entity_poly.entity_id
_entity_poly.type
_entity_poly.pdbx_seq_one_letter_code
_entity_poly.pdbx_strand_id
1 'polypeptide(L)'
;MLDSSNLLFEDYLDARVKNRPGFTVGRSGMLKLAVEKETGAKYIVKHTYPHNAANEYVAMWLADKMCLPAPSAFLLSPCKQLNSNYAVAIEYIEGMKGFDKANVPEQLHNELIGHFILNWMISTDDSLQLGCAKDHIYSYDFSEGFCVTNDSMLRSCMQGEDACVESLIRHMQEFK
;
A
#
# COMPACT_ATOMS: atom_id res chain seq x y z
N MET A 1 11.20 10.71 -8.74
CA MET A 1 10.46 10.17 -9.90
C MET A 1 11.34 9.10 -10.53
N LEU A 2 10.81 7.93 -10.82
CA LEU A 2 11.54 6.85 -11.48
C LEU A 2 11.34 6.95 -12.99
N ASP A 3 12.44 6.80 -13.76
CA ASP A 3 12.36 6.87 -15.22
C ASP A 3 11.84 5.55 -15.79
N SER A 4 10.68 5.60 -16.40
CA SER A 4 10.05 4.44 -17.02
C SER A 4 10.85 3.84 -18.20
N SER A 5 11.73 4.61 -18.84
CA SER A 5 12.58 4.11 -19.92
C SER A 5 13.62 3.09 -19.45
N ASN A 6 13.97 3.11 -18.16
CA ASN A 6 14.92 2.20 -17.54
C ASN A 6 14.27 0.90 -17.04
N LEU A 7 12.96 0.75 -17.22
CA LEU A 7 12.21 -0.41 -16.76
C LEU A 7 11.91 -1.39 -17.90
N LEU A 8 11.95 -2.67 -17.56
CA LEU A 8 11.39 -3.76 -18.38
C LEU A 8 10.07 -4.17 -17.73
N PHE A 9 8.98 -4.11 -18.49
CA PHE A 9 7.64 -4.45 -17.99
C PHE A 9 7.24 -5.84 -18.42
N GLU A 10 6.71 -6.61 -17.45
CA GLU A 10 6.13 -7.93 -17.64
C GLU A 10 4.69 -7.92 -17.09
N ASP A 11 3.84 -8.79 -17.66
CA ASP A 11 2.51 -8.96 -17.10
C ASP A 11 2.61 -9.62 -15.73
N TYR A 12 2.13 -8.91 -14.71
CA TYR A 12 2.18 -9.41 -13.34
C TYR A 12 1.44 -10.74 -13.14
N LEU A 13 0.42 -10.98 -13.95
CA LEU A 13 -0.32 -12.23 -14.01
C LEU A 13 0.54 -13.42 -14.44
N ASP A 14 1.37 -13.25 -15.47
CA ASP A 14 2.20 -14.33 -15.99
C ASP A 14 3.26 -14.78 -14.99
N ALA A 15 3.82 -13.87 -14.20
CA ALA A 15 4.84 -14.18 -13.23
C ALA A 15 4.32 -14.93 -11.99
N ARG A 16 3.05 -14.72 -11.60
CA ARG A 16 2.47 -15.32 -10.38
C ARG A 16 1.39 -16.36 -10.59
N VAL A 17 0.60 -16.29 -11.64
CA VAL A 17 -0.52 -17.21 -11.88
C VAL A 17 -0.04 -18.61 -12.25
N LYS A 18 1.15 -18.74 -12.83
CA LYS A 18 1.75 -20.06 -13.10
C LYS A 18 1.91 -20.93 -11.85
N ASN A 19 1.86 -20.36 -10.64
CA ASN A 19 2.17 -21.06 -9.41
C ASN A 19 1.12 -21.05 -8.30
N ARG A 20 -0.10 -20.47 -8.50
CA ARG A 20 -1.14 -20.45 -7.45
C ARG A 20 -2.56 -20.57 -8.00
N PRO A 21 -3.21 -21.74 -7.90
CA PRO A 21 -4.65 -21.84 -8.12
C PRO A 21 -5.41 -21.01 -7.08
N GLY A 22 -6.31 -20.16 -7.54
CA GLY A 22 -7.23 -19.38 -6.68
C GLY A 22 -6.84 -17.93 -6.38
N PHE A 23 -5.80 -17.40 -7.00
CA PHE A 23 -5.43 -15.99 -6.83
C PHE A 23 -6.30 -15.10 -7.75
N THR A 24 -7.21 -14.32 -7.17
CA THR A 24 -7.92 -13.27 -7.90
C THR A 24 -6.98 -12.09 -8.08
N VAL A 25 -6.63 -11.81 -9.33
CA VAL A 25 -6.00 -10.53 -9.70
C VAL A 25 -6.95 -9.42 -9.32
N GLY A 26 -6.42 -8.35 -8.72
CA GLY A 26 -7.22 -7.18 -8.39
C GLY A 26 -8.09 -6.76 -9.58
N ARG A 27 -9.31 -6.32 -9.30
CA ARG A 27 -10.37 -6.03 -10.30
C ARG A 27 -9.93 -5.12 -11.46
N SER A 28 -8.83 -4.39 -11.32
CA SER A 28 -8.38 -3.41 -12.31
C SER A 28 -7.55 -3.99 -13.46
N GLY A 29 -6.99 -5.19 -13.35
CA GLY A 29 -6.09 -5.76 -14.39
C GLY A 29 -4.88 -4.88 -14.73
N MET A 30 -4.62 -3.83 -13.97
CA MET A 30 -3.68 -2.76 -14.28
C MET A 30 -2.36 -2.89 -13.50
N LEU A 31 -1.94 -4.11 -13.24
CA LEU A 31 -0.67 -4.37 -12.56
C LEU A 31 0.36 -4.91 -13.54
N LYS A 32 1.57 -4.39 -13.46
CA LYS A 32 2.75 -4.89 -14.17
C LYS A 32 3.85 -5.21 -13.18
N LEU A 33 4.65 -6.23 -13.46
CA LEU A 33 5.96 -6.37 -12.85
C LEU A 33 6.94 -5.53 -13.67
N ALA A 34 7.74 -4.70 -13.01
CA ALA A 34 8.81 -3.97 -13.66
C ALA A 34 10.15 -4.37 -13.05
N VAL A 35 11.16 -4.50 -13.88
CA VAL A 35 12.54 -4.76 -13.48
C VAL A 35 13.41 -3.62 -13.97
N GLU A 36 14.13 -2.96 -13.09
CA GLU A 36 15.08 -1.91 -13.44
C GLU A 36 16.30 -2.52 -14.13
N LYS A 37 16.64 -2.02 -15.30
CA LYS A 37 17.67 -2.60 -16.17
C LYS A 37 19.07 -2.59 -15.57
N GLU A 38 19.39 -1.56 -14.80
CA GLU A 38 20.72 -1.36 -14.25
C GLU A 38 20.95 -2.12 -12.94
N THR A 39 19.96 -2.11 -12.06
CA THR A 39 20.09 -2.65 -10.69
C THR A 39 19.46 -4.03 -10.53
N GLY A 40 18.54 -4.40 -11.42
CA GLY A 40 17.71 -5.59 -11.28
C GLY A 40 16.61 -5.43 -10.20
N ALA A 41 16.43 -4.23 -9.64
CA ALA A 41 15.38 -3.96 -8.66
C ALA A 41 14.00 -4.22 -9.27
N LYS A 42 13.12 -4.84 -8.49
CA LYS A 42 11.79 -5.25 -8.95
C LYS A 42 10.73 -4.37 -8.32
N TYR A 43 9.71 -4.03 -9.10
CA TYR A 43 8.60 -3.19 -8.68
C TYR A 43 7.27 -3.79 -9.15
N ILE A 44 6.23 -3.62 -8.33
CA ILE A 44 4.85 -3.73 -8.77
C ILE A 44 4.44 -2.35 -9.28
N VAL A 45 4.08 -2.26 -10.54
CA VAL A 45 3.63 -1.01 -11.16
C VAL A 45 2.12 -1.05 -11.28
N LYS A 46 1.47 -0.09 -10.62
CA LYS A 46 0.04 0.17 -10.76
C LYS A 46 -0.14 1.34 -11.73
N HIS A 47 -0.72 1.10 -12.89
CA HIS A 47 -1.07 2.14 -13.84
C HIS A 47 -2.58 2.41 -13.74
N THR A 48 -2.94 3.59 -13.28
CA THR A 48 -4.29 3.87 -12.84
C THR A 48 -4.62 5.36 -13.01
N TYR A 49 -5.67 5.83 -12.36
CA TYR A 49 -6.01 7.24 -12.34
C TYR A 49 -4.98 8.05 -11.53
N PRO A 50 -4.82 9.36 -11.83
CA PRO A 50 -3.82 10.21 -11.15
C PRO A 50 -3.92 10.19 -9.64
N HIS A 51 -5.16 10.28 -9.12
CA HIS A 51 -5.41 10.30 -7.68
C HIS A 51 -5.04 8.98 -7.01
N ASN A 52 -5.34 7.84 -7.65
CA ASN A 52 -5.01 6.52 -7.10
C ASN A 52 -3.48 6.32 -7.02
N ALA A 53 -2.74 6.74 -8.06
CA ALA A 53 -1.28 6.69 -8.05
C ALA A 53 -0.69 7.60 -6.96
N ALA A 54 -1.28 8.79 -6.78
CA ALA A 54 -0.88 9.72 -5.72
C ALA A 54 -1.18 9.15 -4.33
N ASN A 55 -2.36 8.55 -4.13
CA ASN A 55 -2.76 7.93 -2.88
C ASN A 55 -1.78 6.84 -2.44
N GLU A 56 -1.43 5.92 -3.34
CA GLU A 56 -0.44 4.88 -3.07
C GLU A 56 0.92 5.48 -2.68
N TYR A 57 1.39 6.46 -3.43
CA TYR A 57 2.67 7.11 -3.14
C TYR A 57 2.67 7.80 -1.78
N VAL A 58 1.63 8.58 -1.47
CA VAL A 58 1.52 9.33 -0.21
C VAL A 58 1.36 8.38 0.97
N ALA A 59 0.59 7.30 0.82
CA ALA A 59 0.41 6.31 1.86
C ALA A 59 1.73 5.63 2.25
N MET A 60 2.54 5.21 1.27
CA MET A 60 3.85 4.61 1.53
C MET A 60 4.81 5.62 2.14
N TRP A 61 4.78 6.87 1.69
CA TRP A 61 5.56 7.96 2.30
C TRP A 61 5.16 8.21 3.75
N LEU A 62 3.86 8.21 4.08
CA LEU A 62 3.37 8.33 5.46
C LEU A 62 3.82 7.16 6.32
N ALA A 63 3.72 5.93 5.82
CA ALA A 63 4.20 4.75 6.53
C ALA A 63 5.69 4.89 6.92
N ASP A 64 6.53 5.32 5.98
CA ASP A 64 7.95 5.62 6.24
C ASP A 64 8.12 6.67 7.35
N LYS A 65 7.34 7.76 7.31
CA LYS A 65 7.39 8.82 8.34
C LYS A 65 6.89 8.36 9.71
N MET A 66 6.04 7.36 9.74
CA MET A 66 5.58 6.70 10.97
C MET A 66 6.55 5.61 11.44
N CYS A 67 7.68 5.42 10.79
CA CYS A 67 8.64 4.35 11.04
C CYS A 67 8.03 2.94 10.94
N LEU A 68 7.02 2.78 10.09
CA LEU A 68 6.43 1.49 9.78
C LEU A 68 7.19 0.84 8.61
N PRO A 69 7.34 -0.48 8.61
CA PRO A 69 7.83 -1.19 7.45
C PRO A 69 6.94 -0.92 6.24
N ALA A 70 7.51 -0.33 5.20
CA ALA A 70 6.79 0.03 3.99
C ALA A 70 7.69 -0.20 2.76
N PRO A 71 7.11 -0.68 1.65
CA PRO A 71 7.85 -0.71 0.40
C PRO A 71 8.11 0.71 -0.10
N SER A 72 9.26 0.92 -0.71
CA SER A 72 9.54 2.19 -1.38
C SER A 72 8.55 2.40 -2.54
N ALA A 73 8.06 3.64 -2.69
CA ALA A 73 7.15 3.98 -3.78
C ALA A 73 7.69 5.14 -4.60
N PHE A 74 7.50 5.07 -5.91
CA PHE A 74 7.99 6.08 -6.85
C PHE A 74 6.90 6.40 -7.88
N LEU A 75 6.64 7.68 -8.10
CA LEU A 75 5.85 8.07 -9.27
C LEU A 75 6.69 7.86 -10.53
N LEU A 76 6.06 7.25 -11.55
CA LEU A 76 6.71 7.00 -12.83
C LEU A 76 6.53 8.17 -13.80
N SER A 77 7.55 8.39 -14.64
CA SER A 77 7.40 9.22 -15.82
C SER A 77 6.39 8.57 -16.80
N PRO A 78 5.69 9.39 -17.64
CA PRO A 78 4.77 8.85 -18.64
C PRO A 78 5.42 7.79 -19.53
N CYS A 79 4.71 6.69 -19.74
CA CYS A 79 5.22 5.54 -20.48
C CYS A 79 4.18 4.98 -21.45
N LYS A 80 4.54 4.88 -22.72
CA LYS A 80 3.65 4.31 -23.76
C LYS A 80 3.28 2.84 -23.51
N GLN A 81 4.17 2.09 -22.86
CA GLN A 81 3.96 0.66 -22.58
C GLN A 81 2.87 0.41 -21.54
N LEU A 82 2.58 1.40 -20.69
CA LEU A 82 1.54 1.29 -19.67
C LEU A 82 0.17 1.76 -20.15
N ASN A 83 0.11 2.36 -21.35
CA ASN A 83 -1.11 2.98 -21.88
C ASN A 83 -1.79 3.94 -20.88
N SER A 84 -0.99 4.55 -20.01
CA SER A 84 -1.40 5.48 -18.95
C SER A 84 -0.32 6.55 -18.77
N ASN A 85 -0.76 7.78 -18.51
CA ASN A 85 0.14 8.88 -18.16
C ASN A 85 0.51 8.91 -16.67
N TYR A 86 -0.13 8.05 -15.86
CA TYR A 86 0.04 8.04 -14.41
C TYR A 86 0.24 6.61 -13.93
N ALA A 87 1.33 6.41 -13.24
CA ALA A 87 1.62 5.13 -12.61
C ALA A 87 2.49 5.33 -11.36
N VAL A 88 2.37 4.41 -10.43
CA VAL A 88 3.23 4.29 -9.27
C VAL A 88 3.95 2.96 -9.31
N ALA A 89 5.27 2.98 -9.10
CA ALA A 89 6.08 1.79 -8.92
C ALA A 89 6.29 1.59 -7.41
N ILE A 90 5.90 0.43 -6.90
CA ILE A 90 6.02 0.04 -5.51
C ILE A 90 7.04 -1.09 -5.44
N GLU A 91 8.03 -0.98 -4.59
CA GLU A 91 9.06 -1.99 -4.41
C GLU A 91 8.45 -3.39 -4.22
N TYR A 92 8.96 -4.36 -4.97
CA TYR A 92 8.54 -5.74 -4.83
C TYR A 92 9.19 -6.38 -3.61
N ILE A 93 8.41 -6.66 -2.59
CA ILE A 93 8.90 -7.36 -1.39
C ILE A 93 8.91 -8.87 -1.66
N GLU A 94 10.10 -9.41 -1.79
CA GLU A 94 10.28 -10.84 -2.07
C GLU A 94 9.85 -11.68 -0.87
N GLY A 95 9.11 -12.76 -1.17
CA GLY A 95 8.63 -13.68 -0.14
C GLY A 95 7.43 -13.19 0.66
N MET A 96 6.83 -12.04 0.30
CA MET A 96 5.62 -11.56 0.97
C MET A 96 4.48 -12.57 0.87
N LYS A 97 3.89 -12.89 2.03
CA LYS A 97 2.75 -13.78 2.18
C LYS A 97 1.58 -12.99 2.77
N GLY A 98 0.35 -13.51 2.61
CA GLY A 98 -0.80 -12.97 3.32
C GLY A 98 -0.57 -13.02 4.84
N PHE A 99 -0.97 -11.97 5.53
CA PHE A 99 -0.84 -11.87 6.99
C PHE A 99 -2.07 -12.44 7.68
N ASP A 100 -1.87 -13.34 8.65
CA ASP A 100 -2.95 -13.88 9.48
C ASP A 100 -3.20 -12.96 10.68
N LYS A 101 -4.28 -12.19 10.59
CA LYS A 101 -4.69 -11.25 11.65
C LYS A 101 -5.20 -11.96 12.92
N ALA A 102 -5.53 -13.25 12.86
CA ALA A 102 -6.02 -14.01 14.00
C ALA A 102 -4.90 -14.55 14.91
N ASN A 103 -3.70 -14.73 14.35
CA ASN A 103 -2.56 -15.29 15.04
C ASN A 103 -1.33 -14.38 14.91
N VAL A 104 -1.39 -13.22 15.55
CA VAL A 104 -0.34 -12.21 15.48
C VAL A 104 0.74 -12.47 16.52
N PRO A 105 2.01 -12.68 16.14
CA PRO A 105 3.11 -12.75 17.08
C PRO A 105 3.23 -11.46 17.91
N GLU A 106 3.52 -11.59 19.20
CA GLU A 106 3.57 -10.46 20.14
C GLU A 106 4.52 -9.35 19.67
N GLN A 107 5.66 -9.70 19.11
CA GLN A 107 6.64 -8.74 18.59
C GLN A 107 6.11 -7.89 17.42
N LEU A 108 5.04 -8.31 16.75
CA LEU A 108 4.43 -7.60 15.63
C LEU A 108 3.20 -6.76 16.03
N HIS A 109 2.78 -6.79 17.29
CA HIS A 109 1.59 -6.08 17.73
C HIS A 109 1.70 -4.57 17.48
N ASN A 110 2.86 -3.96 17.78
CA ASN A 110 3.07 -2.52 17.59
C ASN A 110 3.05 -2.14 16.11
N GLU A 111 3.66 -2.95 15.23
CA GLU A 111 3.59 -2.73 13.78
C GLU A 111 2.14 -2.83 13.28
N LEU A 112 1.40 -3.84 13.74
CA LEU A 112 0.01 -4.02 13.36
C LEU A 112 -0.85 -2.81 13.77
N ILE A 113 -0.70 -2.33 15.01
CA ILE A 113 -1.41 -1.14 15.49
C ILE A 113 -1.04 0.07 14.63
N GLY A 114 0.26 0.26 14.33
CA GLY A 114 0.72 1.33 13.47
C GLY A 114 0.07 1.30 12.07
N HIS A 115 -0.05 0.12 11.46
CA HIS A 115 -0.73 -0.03 10.17
C HIS A 115 -2.23 0.22 10.25
N PHE A 116 -2.90 -0.11 11.36
CA PHE A 116 -4.29 0.27 11.58
C PHE A 116 -4.46 1.79 11.68
N ILE A 117 -3.57 2.46 12.43
CA ILE A 117 -3.58 3.93 12.54
C ILE A 117 -3.35 4.56 11.17
N LEU A 118 -2.36 4.09 10.41
CA LEU A 118 -2.10 4.55 9.05
C LEU A 118 -3.34 4.42 8.16
N ASN A 119 -3.96 3.24 8.15
CA ASN A 119 -5.17 2.98 7.36
C ASN A 119 -6.32 3.93 7.75
N TRP A 120 -6.50 4.16 9.04
CA TRP A 120 -7.50 5.10 9.54
C TRP A 120 -7.20 6.54 9.12
N MET A 121 -5.95 6.99 9.20
CA MET A 121 -5.53 8.33 8.77
C MET A 121 -5.74 8.56 7.26
N ILE A 122 -5.55 7.52 6.47
CA ILE A 122 -5.72 7.57 5.03
C ILE A 122 -7.20 7.53 4.64
N SER A 123 -8.08 7.11 5.55
CA SER A 123 -9.53 6.98 5.28
C SER A 123 -9.83 6.15 4.03
N THR A 124 -9.24 4.98 3.92
CA THR A 124 -9.57 4.08 2.81
C THR A 124 -10.87 3.35 3.08
N ASP A 125 -11.73 3.26 2.08
CA ASP A 125 -12.98 2.49 2.14
C ASP A 125 -12.71 0.98 2.04
N ASP A 126 -11.52 0.60 1.58
CA ASP A 126 -11.11 -0.80 1.48
C ASP A 126 -10.63 -1.35 2.83
N SER A 127 -10.88 -2.63 3.04
CA SER A 127 -10.33 -3.32 4.21
C SER A 127 -8.81 -3.31 4.15
N LEU A 128 -8.17 -3.03 5.29
CA LEU A 128 -6.71 -3.04 5.43
C LEU A 128 -6.10 -4.33 4.88
N GLN A 129 -5.34 -4.22 3.80
CA GLN A 129 -4.61 -5.30 3.17
C GLN A 129 -3.23 -5.42 3.80
N LEU A 130 -2.92 -6.58 4.38
CA LEU A 130 -1.66 -6.83 5.06
C LEU A 130 -0.94 -8.03 4.48
N GLY A 131 0.38 -7.90 4.35
CA GLY A 131 1.31 -8.98 4.07
C GLY A 131 2.39 -9.05 5.13
N CYS A 132 3.08 -10.18 5.21
CA CYS A 132 4.22 -10.38 6.08
C CYS A 132 5.42 -10.88 5.27
N ALA A 133 6.58 -10.28 5.49
CA ALA A 133 7.86 -10.70 4.95
C ALA A 133 8.99 -10.27 5.89
N LYS A 134 10.06 -11.07 5.99
CA LYS A 134 11.25 -10.74 6.79
C LYS A 134 10.91 -10.34 8.23
N ASP A 135 9.92 -11.01 8.84
CA ASP A 135 9.43 -10.75 10.19
C ASP A 135 8.83 -9.36 10.44
N HIS A 136 8.35 -8.72 9.35
CA HIS A 136 7.66 -7.43 9.38
C HIS A 136 6.29 -7.51 8.71
N ILE A 137 5.39 -6.61 9.13
CA ILE A 137 4.09 -6.40 8.51
C ILE A 137 4.21 -5.27 7.48
N TYR A 138 3.58 -5.46 6.33
CA TYR A 138 3.48 -4.46 5.27
C TYR A 138 2.01 -4.26 4.93
N SER A 139 1.56 -3.03 4.88
CA SER A 139 0.26 -2.71 4.28
C SER A 139 0.42 -2.31 2.82
N TYR A 140 -0.62 -2.58 2.02
CA TYR A 140 -0.63 -2.30 0.59
C TYR A 140 -2.05 -2.04 0.11
N ASP A 141 -2.18 -1.57 -1.14
CA ASP A 141 -3.45 -1.28 -1.82
C ASP A 141 -4.22 -0.10 -1.22
N PHE A 142 -3.59 1.07 -1.31
CA PHE A 142 -4.14 2.33 -0.84
C PHE A 142 -4.74 3.19 -1.96
N SER A 143 -5.05 2.60 -3.10
CA SER A 143 -5.55 3.33 -4.27
C SER A 143 -6.81 4.14 -3.99
N GLU A 144 -7.69 3.64 -3.12
CA GLU A 144 -8.93 4.30 -2.70
C GLU A 144 -8.78 5.14 -1.42
N GLY A 145 -7.54 5.37 -0.98
CA GLY A 145 -7.26 6.23 0.18
C GLY A 145 -7.53 7.71 -0.09
N PHE A 146 -7.60 8.50 0.98
CA PHE A 146 -7.83 9.96 0.94
C PHE A 146 -9.12 10.37 0.21
N CYS A 147 -10.07 9.46 0.07
CA CYS A 147 -11.37 9.76 -0.51
C CYS A 147 -12.18 10.61 0.47
N VAL A 148 -12.15 11.93 0.28
CA VAL A 148 -12.85 12.92 1.10
C VAL A 148 -14.38 12.84 0.94
N THR A 149 -14.88 11.92 0.16
CA THR A 149 -16.30 11.81 -0.18
C THR A 149 -17.18 11.23 0.94
N ASN A 150 -16.59 10.72 2.02
CA ASN A 150 -17.39 10.30 3.16
C ASN A 150 -17.52 11.39 4.23
N ASP A 151 -18.38 12.38 3.92
CA ASP A 151 -18.95 13.31 4.89
C ASP A 151 -19.43 12.62 6.19
N SER A 152 -19.78 11.33 6.12
CA SER A 152 -20.22 10.53 7.25
C SER A 152 -19.08 10.24 8.23
N MET A 153 -17.88 9.95 7.74
CA MET A 153 -16.74 9.60 8.59
C MET A 153 -16.16 10.82 9.29
N LEU A 154 -16.03 11.95 8.57
CA LEU A 154 -15.68 13.24 9.16
C LEU A 154 -16.76 13.71 10.15
N ARG A 155 -18.04 13.47 9.86
CA ARG A 155 -19.15 13.78 10.78
C ARG A 155 -19.14 12.88 12.00
N SER A 156 -18.84 11.58 11.89
CA SER A 156 -18.69 10.69 13.04
C SER A 156 -17.52 11.13 13.93
N CYS A 157 -16.37 11.50 13.35
CA CYS A 157 -15.25 12.04 14.11
C CYS A 157 -15.57 13.41 14.75
N MET A 158 -16.37 14.24 14.09
CA MET A 158 -16.76 15.57 14.60
C MET A 158 -17.97 15.53 15.53
N GLN A 159 -18.79 14.50 15.52
CA GLN A 159 -20.00 14.37 16.37
C GLN A 159 -19.75 13.64 17.69
N GLY A 160 -18.49 13.50 18.11
CA GLY A 160 -18.20 13.24 19.51
C GLY A 160 -18.25 11.77 19.89
N GLU A 161 -17.65 10.89 19.12
CA GLU A 161 -17.10 9.69 19.70
C GLU A 161 -15.73 10.03 20.33
N ASP A 162 -15.76 10.84 21.39
CA ASP A 162 -14.59 11.20 22.20
C ASP A 162 -13.75 9.97 22.58
N ALA A 163 -14.38 8.82 22.77
CA ALA A 163 -13.72 7.55 23.08
C ALA A 163 -12.75 7.06 21.96
N CYS A 164 -13.05 7.35 20.71
CA CYS A 164 -12.21 6.92 19.60
C CYS A 164 -10.96 7.83 19.46
N VAL A 165 -11.15 9.11 19.65
CA VAL A 165 -10.06 10.13 19.63
C VAL A 165 -9.17 9.95 20.86
N GLU A 166 -9.74 9.73 22.04
CA GLU A 166 -8.98 9.46 23.25
C GLU A 166 -8.20 8.15 23.18
N SER A 167 -8.77 7.11 22.58
CA SER A 167 -8.09 5.86 22.34
C SER A 167 -6.91 6.04 21.40
N LEU A 168 -7.11 6.79 20.31
CA LEU A 168 -6.05 7.13 19.34
C LEU A 168 -4.92 7.93 20.02
N ILE A 169 -5.26 8.98 20.77
CA ILE A 169 -4.27 9.81 21.49
C ILE A 169 -3.48 8.97 22.49
N ARG A 170 -4.14 8.06 23.21
CA ARG A 170 -3.51 7.15 24.17
C ARG A 170 -2.50 6.24 23.44
N HIS A 171 -2.90 5.62 22.35
CA HIS A 171 -2.00 4.78 21.54
C HIS A 171 -0.84 5.57 20.96
N MET A 172 -1.07 6.78 20.46
CA MET A 172 0.02 7.65 19.97
C MET A 172 1.00 8.07 21.08
N GLN A 173 0.56 8.12 22.35
CA GLN A 173 1.43 8.41 23.48
C GLN A 173 2.27 7.20 23.91
N GLU A 174 1.77 5.99 23.66
CA GLU A 174 2.50 4.74 23.91
C GLU A 174 3.60 4.47 22.87
N PHE A 175 3.56 5.14 21.72
CA PHE A 175 4.58 5.08 20.66
C PHE A 175 5.80 6.04 20.90
N LYS A 176 5.93 6.62 22.05
CA LYS A 176 7.14 7.35 22.47
C LYS A 176 8.06 6.43 23.24
#